data_3090f1a9c6313a6032b30127f7d0e8b1
#
_entry.id   3090f1a9c6313a6032b30127f7d0e8b1
#
_cell.length_a   1.000
_cell.length_b   1.000
_cell.length_c   1.000
_cell.angle_alpha   90.00
_cell.angle_beta   90.00
_cell.angle_gamma   90.00
#
_symmetry.space_group_name_H-M   'P 1'
#
loop_
_entity.id
_entity.type
_entity.pdbx_description
1 polymer ?
#
loop_
_entity_poly.entity_id
_entity_poly.type
_entity_poly.pdbx_seq_one_letter_code
_entity_poly.pdbx_strand_id
1 'polypeptide(L)'
;MNTTNPKADVYEKTGLPEMGLRNYWYPVLAAWRLKIRRPKAIRILGEEIVLFRNKNQVFALNNQCAHRGAKLSEGSCLYPHTDTLTCPYHGWTYSGETGKCVAKLMEGPKIKISVEARVKTYPVRQHLGIIWLFIGDMPAVPLEEDLPECLSNTQEWHTIASWRTYNCNWRPLNDNLCYDLHAPFVHRNSPELIFQPIFPFASKVTTTKLEDGKGLGYTARGGISEENYPNLGNFPPPSEAFWRKLNPIGRGKELNLQTSQATKLYGIKYRHMSRLPTVTLVGRPSGNYFMCRWVTPIDSKRTLFYSVNAYRRKSKITTILDRLSWFLWHSWVHDWIFSDQDKKIVEEVRSDREQLSLSDAGVISWRKFMVENARNPNDGNRPKL
;
A
#
# COMPACT_ATOMS: atom_id res chain seq x y z
N MET A 1 35.41 -22.72 -16.17
CA MET A 1 34.67 -22.01 -15.14
C MET A 1 33.30 -21.67 -15.72
N ASN A 2 32.26 -22.44 -15.40
CA ASN A 2 30.89 -22.18 -15.84
C ASN A 2 30.33 -21.02 -15.03
N THR A 3 30.26 -19.87 -15.65
CA THR A 3 29.44 -18.74 -15.14
C THR A 3 27.99 -19.11 -15.33
N THR A 4 27.38 -19.67 -14.29
CA THR A 4 25.93 -19.84 -14.22
C THR A 4 25.31 -18.45 -14.29
N ASN A 5 24.64 -18.16 -15.38
CA ASN A 5 23.78 -17.00 -15.55
C ASN A 5 22.87 -16.87 -14.31
N PRO A 6 22.84 -15.76 -13.58
CA PRO A 6 21.93 -15.62 -12.46
C PRO A 6 20.52 -15.89 -12.98
N LYS A 7 19.80 -16.81 -12.33
CA LYS A 7 18.41 -17.12 -12.69
C LYS A 7 17.64 -15.80 -12.68
N ALA A 8 17.02 -15.46 -13.81
CA ALA A 8 16.20 -14.26 -13.93
C ALA A 8 15.17 -14.20 -12.79
N ASP A 9 15.00 -13.03 -12.21
CA ASP A 9 14.00 -12.77 -11.16
C ASP A 9 12.63 -13.26 -11.66
N VAL A 10 11.91 -14.02 -10.84
CA VAL A 10 10.58 -14.54 -11.15
C VAL A 10 9.64 -13.43 -11.60
N TYR A 11 9.76 -12.25 -11.01
CA TYR A 11 8.92 -11.11 -11.35
C TYR A 11 9.20 -10.52 -12.74
N GLU A 12 10.39 -10.68 -13.29
CA GLU A 12 10.66 -10.31 -14.70
C GLU A 12 9.79 -11.11 -15.64
N LYS A 13 9.54 -12.40 -15.32
CA LYS A 13 8.66 -13.27 -16.09
C LYS A 13 7.18 -12.92 -15.97
N THR A 14 6.78 -12.27 -14.87
CA THR A 14 5.39 -11.87 -14.64
C THR A 14 5.02 -10.57 -15.35
N GLY A 15 5.98 -9.77 -15.81
CA GLY A 15 5.74 -8.43 -16.38
C GLY A 15 5.43 -7.35 -15.33
N LEU A 16 5.54 -7.65 -14.02
CA LEU A 16 5.37 -6.64 -12.97
C LEU A 16 6.61 -5.75 -12.85
N PRO A 17 6.47 -4.42 -12.98
CA PRO A 17 7.61 -3.52 -12.96
C PRO A 17 8.31 -3.52 -11.60
N GLU A 18 9.65 -3.50 -11.60
CA GLU A 18 10.46 -3.53 -10.39
C GLU A 18 10.17 -2.33 -9.46
N MET A 19 9.92 -1.17 -10.03
CA MET A 19 9.76 0.09 -9.30
C MET A 19 8.32 0.39 -8.91
N GLY A 20 7.35 -0.48 -9.21
CA GLY A 20 5.94 -0.29 -8.91
C GLY A 20 5.09 0.17 -10.09
N LEU A 21 3.78 0.15 -9.91
CA LEU A 21 2.81 0.55 -10.92
C LEU A 21 2.73 2.08 -11.02
N ARG A 22 2.84 2.62 -12.21
CA ARG A 22 2.72 4.05 -12.47
C ARG A 22 1.26 4.44 -12.78
N ASN A 23 0.99 5.73 -12.76
CA ASN A 23 -0.31 6.34 -13.03
C ASN A 23 -1.37 6.09 -11.94
N TYR A 24 -0.90 6.10 -10.68
CA TYR A 24 -1.74 5.93 -9.48
C TYR A 24 -1.37 6.88 -8.37
N TRP A 25 -2.31 7.07 -7.44
CA TRP A 25 -2.10 7.78 -6.19
C TRP A 25 -1.51 6.86 -5.12
N TYR A 26 -0.47 7.35 -4.45
CA TYR A 26 0.21 6.66 -3.36
C TYR A 26 0.24 7.50 -2.09
N PRO A 27 -0.02 6.92 -0.91
CA PRO A 27 0.20 7.58 0.38
C PRO A 27 1.71 7.66 0.64
N VAL A 28 2.22 8.85 0.93
CA VAL A 28 3.68 9.05 1.01
C VAL A 28 4.16 9.62 2.33
N LEU A 29 3.33 10.38 3.04
CA LEU A 29 3.73 11.02 4.28
C LEU A 29 2.51 11.37 5.14
N ALA A 30 2.60 11.16 6.45
CA ALA A 30 1.61 11.74 7.35
C ALA A 30 1.72 13.27 7.33
N ALA A 31 0.60 13.95 7.11
CA ALA A 31 0.57 15.39 6.83
C ALA A 31 1.20 16.26 7.94
N TRP A 32 1.07 15.83 9.21
CA TRP A 32 1.66 16.53 10.36
C TRP A 32 3.20 16.51 10.37
N ARG A 33 3.83 15.59 9.64
CA ARG A 33 5.31 15.51 9.48
C ARG A 33 5.86 16.50 8.50
N LEU A 34 5.03 17.13 7.67
CA LEU A 34 5.44 18.18 6.76
C LEU A 34 5.15 19.55 7.42
N LYS A 35 6.18 20.16 7.99
CA LYS A 35 6.05 21.46 8.66
C LYS A 35 5.95 22.57 7.62
N ILE A 36 5.22 23.66 7.98
CA ILE A 36 5.10 24.85 7.14
C ILE A 36 6.51 25.43 6.85
N ARG A 37 6.76 25.75 5.59
CA ARG A 37 8.03 26.34 5.09
C ARG A 37 9.29 25.49 5.36
N ARG A 38 9.14 24.20 5.71
CA ARG A 38 10.27 23.27 5.84
C ARG A 38 10.16 22.21 4.76
N PRO A 39 10.95 22.32 3.68
CA PRO A 39 10.98 21.31 2.62
C PRO A 39 11.39 19.95 3.19
N LYS A 40 10.89 18.87 2.60
CA LYS A 40 11.19 17.51 3.02
C LYS A 40 11.40 16.62 1.81
N ALA A 41 12.57 15.98 1.73
CA ALA A 41 12.83 14.96 0.73
C ALA A 41 12.04 13.69 1.03
N ILE A 42 11.51 13.08 -0.02
CA ILE A 42 10.99 11.71 -0.05
C ILE A 42 11.50 11.02 -1.31
N ARG A 43 11.48 9.68 -1.30
CA ARG A 43 11.67 8.87 -2.51
C ARG A 43 10.47 7.96 -2.68
N ILE A 44 9.98 7.85 -3.91
CA ILE A 44 8.84 7.00 -4.25
C ILE A 44 8.97 6.55 -5.69
N LEU A 45 8.73 5.26 -5.97
CA LEU A 45 8.94 4.63 -7.27
C LEU A 45 10.32 5.01 -7.90
N GLY A 46 11.36 5.13 -7.07
CA GLY A 46 12.70 5.55 -7.48
C GLY A 46 12.89 7.05 -7.70
N GLU A 47 11.83 7.83 -7.81
CA GLU A 47 11.91 9.27 -8.04
C GLU A 47 12.19 10.04 -6.74
N GLU A 48 13.18 10.95 -6.76
CA GLU A 48 13.46 11.85 -5.64
C GLU A 48 12.57 13.10 -5.74
N ILE A 49 11.77 13.32 -4.72
CA ILE A 49 10.76 14.38 -4.69
C ILE A 49 10.95 15.22 -3.43
N VAL A 50 10.82 16.54 -3.56
CA VAL A 50 10.72 17.46 -2.45
C VAL A 50 9.25 17.82 -2.22
N LEU A 51 8.79 17.60 -1.00
CA LEU A 51 7.51 18.10 -0.51
C LEU A 51 7.75 19.38 0.28
N PHE A 52 6.93 20.39 0.06
CA PHE A 52 6.90 21.58 0.89
C PHE A 52 5.47 22.14 0.97
N ARG A 53 5.25 23.00 1.95
CA ARG A 53 3.93 23.61 2.12
C ARG A 53 4.03 25.07 2.53
N ASN A 54 3.12 25.85 2.00
CA ASN A 54 2.73 27.10 2.61
C ASN A 54 1.62 26.86 3.67
N LYS A 55 0.94 27.91 4.12
CA LYS A 55 -0.11 27.77 5.15
C LYS A 55 -1.25 26.84 4.72
N ASN A 56 -1.66 26.85 3.47
CA ASN A 56 -2.91 26.26 3.00
C ASN A 56 -2.73 25.06 2.06
N GLN A 57 -1.59 24.97 1.37
CA GLN A 57 -1.40 24.03 0.26
C GLN A 57 -0.06 23.31 0.35
N VAL A 58 -0.06 22.04 -0.10
CA VAL A 58 1.13 21.21 -0.25
C VAL A 58 1.54 21.20 -1.72
N PHE A 59 2.84 21.23 -1.97
CA PHE A 59 3.45 21.17 -3.30
C PHE A 59 4.46 20.04 -3.36
N ALA A 60 4.68 19.51 -4.55
CA ALA A 60 5.63 18.43 -4.80
C ALA A 60 6.39 18.70 -6.10
N LEU A 61 7.71 18.77 -6.00
CA LEU A 61 8.61 18.99 -7.13
C LEU A 61 9.68 17.88 -7.19
N ASN A 62 10.25 17.65 -8.37
CA ASN A 62 11.48 16.89 -8.46
C ASN A 62 12.55 17.54 -7.57
N ASN A 63 13.29 16.75 -6.80
CA ASN A 63 14.21 17.24 -5.78
C ASN A 63 15.54 17.77 -6.35
N GLN A 64 15.67 17.87 -7.67
CA GLN A 64 16.89 18.34 -8.33
C GLN A 64 16.67 19.71 -8.98
N CYS A 65 17.50 20.67 -8.60
CA CYS A 65 17.50 22.00 -9.20
C CYS A 65 17.92 21.95 -10.68
N ALA A 66 17.14 22.57 -11.56
CA ALA A 66 17.41 22.58 -13.00
C ALA A 66 18.74 23.27 -13.38
N HIS A 67 19.31 24.07 -12.48
CA HIS A 67 20.60 24.74 -12.74
C HIS A 67 21.77 23.74 -12.75
N ARG A 68 22.02 23.05 -11.63
CA ARG A 68 23.16 22.14 -11.45
C ARG A 68 22.85 20.93 -10.54
N GLY A 69 21.60 20.52 -10.44
CA GLY A 69 21.21 19.30 -9.75
C GLY A 69 21.23 19.36 -8.21
N ALA A 70 21.43 20.52 -7.59
CA ALA A 70 21.42 20.64 -6.13
C ALA A 70 20.05 20.22 -5.56
N LYS A 71 20.04 19.57 -4.40
CA LYS A 71 18.82 19.11 -3.76
C LYS A 71 17.96 20.28 -3.28
N LEU A 72 16.76 20.40 -3.82
CA LEU A 72 15.81 21.45 -3.44
C LEU A 72 15.27 21.24 -2.02
N SER A 73 15.31 20.05 -1.48
CA SER A 73 14.95 19.75 -0.09
C SER A 73 15.86 20.40 0.95
N GLU A 74 17.08 20.74 0.58
CA GLU A 74 18.02 21.51 1.42
C GLU A 74 17.80 23.03 1.32
N GLY A 75 16.90 23.44 0.45
CA GLY A 75 16.53 24.82 0.23
C GLY A 75 15.51 25.36 1.24
N SER A 76 14.88 26.46 0.90
CA SER A 76 13.94 27.12 1.81
C SER A 76 12.81 27.85 1.09
N CYS A 77 11.65 27.94 1.74
CA CYS A 77 10.55 28.77 1.31
C CYS A 77 10.80 30.22 1.80
N LEU A 78 11.62 30.96 1.08
CA LEU A 78 12.05 32.32 1.49
C LEU A 78 10.88 33.31 1.51
N TYR A 79 9.98 33.19 0.55
CA TYR A 79 8.87 34.14 0.41
C TYR A 79 7.63 33.63 1.17
N PRO A 80 7.24 34.33 2.28
CA PRO A 80 6.05 33.95 3.03
C PRO A 80 4.80 34.03 2.15
N HIS A 81 3.87 33.09 2.39
CA HIS A 81 2.56 33.04 1.72
C HIS A 81 2.58 32.80 0.20
N THR A 82 3.73 32.49 -0.36
CA THR A 82 3.85 32.08 -1.76
C THR A 82 3.93 30.54 -1.88
N ASP A 83 3.84 30.07 -3.10
CA ASP A 83 4.02 28.65 -3.49
C ASP A 83 5.47 28.32 -3.83
N THR A 84 6.46 29.16 -3.44
CA THR A 84 7.81 29.07 -3.96
C THR A 84 8.78 28.33 -3.06
N LEU A 85 9.73 27.64 -3.70
CA LEU A 85 10.87 26.98 -3.08
C LEU A 85 12.17 27.48 -3.71
N THR A 86 13.10 27.95 -2.88
CA THR A 86 14.39 28.49 -3.31
C THR A 86 15.51 27.48 -3.11
N CYS A 87 16.26 27.24 -4.17
CA CYS A 87 17.44 26.37 -4.19
C CYS A 87 18.53 26.91 -3.24
N PRO A 88 19.17 26.04 -2.43
CA PRO A 88 20.18 26.50 -1.45
C PRO A 88 21.51 26.92 -2.10
N TYR A 89 21.74 26.57 -3.38
CA TYR A 89 23.04 26.77 -3.99
C TYR A 89 23.17 28.16 -4.61
N HIS A 90 22.31 28.54 -5.56
CA HIS A 90 22.40 29.85 -6.25
C HIS A 90 21.09 30.64 -6.24
N GLY A 91 20.16 30.31 -5.33
CA GLY A 91 18.94 31.07 -5.15
C GLY A 91 17.94 30.99 -6.32
N TRP A 92 18.04 29.98 -7.20
CA TRP A 92 16.99 29.74 -8.17
C TRP A 92 15.72 29.36 -7.44
N THR A 93 14.64 30.07 -7.70
CA THR A 93 13.38 29.97 -7.00
C THR A 93 12.32 29.43 -7.94
N TYR A 94 11.65 28.36 -7.54
CA TYR A 94 10.67 27.64 -8.36
C TYR A 94 9.26 27.78 -7.79
N SER A 95 8.26 27.96 -8.68
CA SER A 95 6.86 27.85 -8.33
C SER A 95 6.49 26.40 -8.05
N GLY A 96 5.80 26.14 -6.96
CA GLY A 96 5.30 24.83 -6.58
C GLY A 96 4.18 24.32 -7.48
N GLU A 97 3.41 25.24 -8.06
CA GLU A 97 2.30 24.88 -8.96
C GLU A 97 2.80 24.49 -10.34
N THR A 98 3.72 25.27 -10.89
CA THR A 98 4.13 25.13 -12.30
C THR A 98 5.50 24.50 -12.49
N GLY A 99 6.32 24.45 -11.43
CA GLY A 99 7.72 24.04 -11.50
C GLY A 99 8.62 25.01 -12.24
N LYS A 100 8.11 26.14 -12.75
CA LYS A 100 8.91 27.14 -13.45
C LYS A 100 9.82 27.89 -12.49
N CYS A 101 11.05 28.19 -12.92
CA CYS A 101 11.89 29.14 -12.22
C CYS A 101 11.28 30.54 -12.36
N VAL A 102 11.02 31.19 -11.23
CA VAL A 102 10.35 32.50 -11.17
C VAL A 102 11.33 33.59 -10.73
N ALA A 103 12.49 33.25 -10.16
CA ALA A 103 13.53 34.18 -9.80
C ALA A 103 14.91 33.50 -9.77
N LYS A 104 15.94 34.25 -10.09
CA LYS A 104 17.34 33.89 -9.95
C LYS A 104 18.01 34.93 -9.09
N LEU A 105 18.01 34.70 -7.76
CA LEU A 105 18.34 35.75 -6.78
C LEU A 105 19.75 36.35 -6.95
N MET A 106 20.72 35.51 -7.33
CA MET A 106 22.10 35.98 -7.55
C MET A 106 22.31 36.79 -8.84
N GLU A 107 21.36 36.65 -9.79
CA GLU A 107 21.44 37.32 -11.10
C GLU A 107 20.59 38.63 -11.12
N GLY A 108 19.73 38.81 -10.12
CA GLY A 108 18.89 39.99 -9.93
C GLY A 108 17.56 39.97 -10.72
N PRO A 109 16.72 41.00 -10.54
CA PRO A 109 15.31 40.96 -11.00
C PRO A 109 15.13 41.21 -12.50
N LYS A 110 16.14 41.69 -13.20
CA LYS A 110 16.04 42.01 -14.64
C LYS A 110 16.48 40.88 -15.57
N ILE A 111 16.93 39.74 -15.00
CA ILE A 111 17.41 38.61 -15.79
C ILE A 111 16.25 37.93 -16.54
N LYS A 112 16.46 37.60 -17.80
CA LYS A 112 15.52 36.81 -18.59
C LYS A 112 15.64 35.33 -18.19
N ILE A 113 14.56 34.76 -17.70
CA ILE A 113 14.51 33.36 -17.30
C ILE A 113 14.06 32.53 -18.50
N SER A 114 14.87 31.54 -18.88
CA SER A 114 14.52 30.59 -19.93
C SER A 114 13.30 29.75 -19.55
N VAL A 115 12.48 29.40 -20.53
CA VAL A 115 11.32 28.48 -20.36
C VAL A 115 11.76 27.09 -19.89
N GLU A 116 12.98 26.69 -20.25
CA GLU A 116 13.58 25.40 -19.87
C GLU A 116 14.03 25.37 -18.40
N ALA A 117 14.15 26.54 -17.75
CA ALA A 117 14.48 26.63 -16.33
C ALA A 117 13.27 26.21 -15.48
N ARG A 118 13.00 24.91 -15.46
CA ARG A 118 11.86 24.31 -14.76
C ARG A 118 12.21 22.95 -14.17
N VAL A 119 11.48 22.55 -13.14
CA VAL A 119 11.53 21.22 -12.54
C VAL A 119 10.18 20.54 -12.69
N LYS A 120 10.16 19.20 -12.73
CA LYS A 120 8.94 18.41 -12.79
C LYS A 120 8.08 18.66 -11.54
N THR A 121 6.79 18.87 -11.74
CA THR A 121 5.78 18.91 -10.69
C THR A 121 5.09 17.57 -10.55
N TYR A 122 4.56 17.27 -9.37
CA TYR A 122 3.75 16.07 -9.13
C TYR A 122 2.41 16.48 -8.57
N PRO A 123 1.29 15.94 -9.10
CA PRO A 123 -0.01 16.15 -8.48
C PRO A 123 -0.01 15.63 -7.05
N VAL A 124 -0.44 16.48 -6.13
CA VAL A 124 -0.43 16.22 -4.70
C VAL A 124 -1.76 16.58 -4.08
N ARG A 125 -2.22 15.77 -3.14
CA ARG A 125 -3.43 15.99 -2.34
C ARG A 125 -3.15 15.70 -0.87
N GLN A 126 -3.81 16.42 0.02
CA GLN A 126 -3.87 16.07 1.43
C GLN A 126 -5.28 15.56 1.72
N HIS A 127 -5.38 14.30 2.15
CA HIS A 127 -6.65 13.66 2.47
C HIS A 127 -6.47 12.71 3.67
N LEU A 128 -7.43 12.69 4.60
CA LEU A 128 -7.40 11.86 5.82
C LEU A 128 -6.12 12.01 6.68
N GLY A 129 -5.51 13.21 6.68
CA GLY A 129 -4.27 13.45 7.41
C GLY A 129 -3.02 12.85 6.75
N ILE A 130 -3.13 12.39 5.51
CA ILE A 130 -2.06 11.81 4.69
C ILE A 130 -1.83 12.69 3.48
N ILE A 131 -0.57 12.80 3.05
CA ILE A 131 -0.17 13.39 1.77
C ILE A 131 -0.11 12.27 0.75
N TRP A 132 -0.84 12.46 -0.35
CA TRP A 132 -0.95 11.56 -1.48
C TRP A 132 -0.27 12.19 -2.69
N LEU A 133 0.52 11.38 -3.42
CA LEU A 133 1.14 11.77 -4.68
C LEU A 133 0.65 10.89 -5.82
N PHE A 134 0.34 11.50 -6.94
CA PHE A 134 0.15 10.77 -8.18
C PHE A 134 1.51 10.64 -8.89
N ILE A 135 1.92 9.39 -9.13
CA ILE A 135 3.18 9.08 -9.81
C ILE A 135 2.88 8.43 -11.14
N GLY A 136 3.15 9.16 -12.21
CA GLY A 136 2.89 8.67 -13.56
C GLY A 136 3.21 9.69 -14.64
N ASP A 137 2.91 9.28 -15.86
CA ASP A 137 3.15 10.05 -17.08
C ASP A 137 1.81 10.42 -17.76
N MET A 138 0.70 9.87 -17.26
CA MET A 138 -0.66 10.25 -17.66
C MET A 138 -1.18 11.41 -16.80
N PRO A 139 -2.20 12.15 -17.28
CA PRO A 139 -2.93 13.09 -16.43
C PRO A 139 -3.46 12.40 -15.17
N ALA A 140 -3.33 13.07 -14.02
CA ALA A 140 -3.81 12.52 -12.77
C ALA A 140 -5.35 12.43 -12.78
N VAL A 141 -5.84 11.26 -12.44
CA VAL A 141 -7.27 11.08 -12.13
C VAL A 141 -7.60 11.67 -10.76
N PRO A 142 -8.86 11.97 -10.44
CA PRO A 142 -9.27 12.29 -9.08
C PRO A 142 -8.77 11.25 -8.07
N LEU A 143 -8.32 11.69 -6.89
CA LEU A 143 -7.80 10.78 -5.84
C LEU A 143 -8.83 9.72 -5.45
N GLU A 144 -10.10 10.10 -5.41
CA GLU A 144 -11.23 9.27 -5.02
C GLU A 144 -11.40 8.03 -5.90
N GLU A 145 -10.90 8.08 -7.15
CA GLU A 145 -10.92 6.92 -8.04
C GLU A 145 -9.98 5.79 -7.62
N ASP A 146 -8.91 6.10 -6.92
CA ASP A 146 -7.94 5.12 -6.42
C ASP A 146 -8.16 4.76 -4.95
N LEU A 147 -9.06 5.48 -4.27
CA LEU A 147 -9.41 5.18 -2.88
C LEU A 147 -10.54 4.15 -2.79
N PRO A 148 -10.47 3.23 -1.81
CA PRO A 148 -11.64 2.47 -1.39
C PRO A 148 -12.75 3.39 -0.86
N GLU A 149 -14.01 3.01 -1.04
CA GLU A 149 -15.18 3.78 -0.63
C GLU A 149 -15.12 4.23 0.85
N CYS A 150 -14.69 3.34 1.75
CA CYS A 150 -14.56 3.66 3.18
C CYS A 150 -13.51 4.76 3.48
N LEU A 151 -12.70 5.14 2.51
CA LEU A 151 -11.76 6.25 2.62
C LEU A 151 -12.18 7.49 1.84
N SER A 152 -13.07 7.34 0.86
CA SER A 152 -13.62 8.46 0.09
C SER A 152 -14.74 9.15 0.88
N ASN A 153 -15.60 8.39 1.56
CA ASN A 153 -16.75 8.92 2.32
C ASN A 153 -16.36 9.26 3.77
N THR A 154 -15.77 10.43 3.98
CA THR A 154 -15.33 10.92 5.30
C THR A 154 -16.47 11.27 6.27
N GLN A 155 -17.70 11.35 5.81
CA GLN A 155 -18.87 11.59 6.67
C GLN A 155 -19.25 10.31 7.42
N GLU A 156 -19.26 9.18 6.72
CA GLU A 156 -19.59 7.88 7.31
C GLU A 156 -18.40 7.21 8.02
N TRP A 157 -17.18 7.55 7.65
CA TRP A 157 -15.99 6.88 8.13
C TRP A 157 -15.01 7.85 8.81
N HIS A 158 -14.30 7.35 9.82
CA HIS A 158 -13.11 8.01 10.33
C HIS A 158 -11.93 7.04 10.27
N THR A 159 -10.73 7.58 10.21
CA THR A 159 -9.54 6.79 9.94
C THR A 159 -8.45 7.03 10.97
N ILE A 160 -7.64 5.99 11.17
CA ILE A 160 -6.41 6.04 11.93
C ILE A 160 -5.34 5.39 11.05
N ALA A 161 -4.24 6.12 10.80
CA ALA A 161 -3.18 5.65 9.92
C ALA A 161 -1.90 5.36 10.68
N SER A 162 -1.23 4.28 10.30
CA SER A 162 0.14 3.94 10.69
C SER A 162 0.97 3.62 9.45
N TRP A 163 2.28 3.61 9.59
CA TRP A 163 3.19 3.29 8.47
C TRP A 163 4.49 2.68 8.99
N ARG A 164 5.09 1.85 8.14
CA ARG A 164 6.39 1.21 8.37
C ARG A 164 7.19 1.12 7.08
N THR A 165 8.51 1.05 7.20
CA THR A 165 9.39 0.74 6.10
C THR A 165 9.84 -0.71 6.18
N TYR A 166 9.70 -1.42 5.05
CA TYR A 166 10.21 -2.76 4.84
C TYR A 166 11.45 -2.69 3.95
N ASN A 167 12.48 -3.48 4.29
CA ASN A 167 13.73 -3.58 3.53
C ASN A 167 13.62 -4.67 2.46
N CYS A 168 12.58 -4.63 1.67
CA CYS A 168 12.35 -5.52 0.55
C CYS A 168 11.72 -4.78 -0.62
N ASN A 169 11.75 -5.39 -1.80
CA ASN A 169 10.98 -4.91 -2.94
C ASN A 169 9.48 -4.98 -2.64
N TRP A 170 8.71 -4.14 -3.31
CA TRP A 170 7.25 -4.07 -3.10
C TRP A 170 6.49 -5.35 -3.49
N ARG A 171 7.02 -6.12 -4.45
CA ARG A 171 6.35 -7.31 -5.02
C ARG A 171 6.14 -8.43 -3.99
N PRO A 172 7.17 -8.92 -3.26
CA PRO A 172 6.97 -9.91 -2.21
C PRO A 172 6.01 -9.44 -1.11
N LEU A 173 6.10 -8.17 -0.70
CA LEU A 173 5.18 -7.64 0.31
C LEU A 173 3.75 -7.55 -0.21
N ASN A 174 3.56 -7.17 -1.47
CA ASN A 174 2.24 -7.14 -2.09
C ASN A 174 1.62 -8.53 -2.20
N ASP A 175 2.42 -9.54 -2.55
CA ASP A 175 1.97 -10.94 -2.61
C ASP A 175 1.55 -11.46 -1.24
N ASN A 176 2.34 -11.20 -0.20
CA ASN A 176 2.00 -11.57 1.17
C ASN A 176 0.64 -11.00 1.62
N LEU A 177 0.25 -9.83 1.10
CA LEU A 177 -1.00 -9.17 1.45
C LEU A 177 -2.21 -9.61 0.62
N CYS A 178 -2.02 -10.21 -0.57
CA CYS A 178 -3.10 -10.51 -1.50
C CYS A 178 -3.75 -11.89 -1.29
N TYR A 179 -4.16 -12.21 -0.05
CA TYR A 179 -4.76 -13.48 0.32
C TYR A 179 -3.80 -14.68 0.19
N ASP A 180 -2.60 -14.49 0.64
CA ASP A 180 -1.64 -15.55 0.89
C ASP A 180 -2.01 -16.31 2.17
N LEU A 181 -2.05 -17.64 2.11
CA LEU A 181 -2.52 -18.50 3.20
C LEU A 181 -1.47 -18.73 4.31
N HIS A 182 -0.62 -17.77 4.60
CA HIS A 182 0.45 -17.84 5.59
C HIS A 182 0.00 -17.68 7.05
N ALA A 183 -1.16 -17.03 7.26
CA ALA A 183 -1.60 -16.62 8.58
C ALA A 183 -1.59 -17.73 9.66
N PRO A 184 -1.97 -18.98 9.40
CA PRO A 184 -1.94 -20.06 10.40
C PRO A 184 -0.53 -20.37 10.93
N PHE A 185 0.50 -20.09 10.16
CA PHE A 185 1.89 -20.38 10.50
C PHE A 185 2.63 -19.14 10.98
N VAL A 186 2.60 -18.06 10.22
CA VAL A 186 3.31 -16.81 10.54
C VAL A 186 2.73 -16.17 11.79
N HIS A 187 1.39 -16.09 11.86
CA HIS A 187 0.70 -15.37 12.94
C HIS A 187 0.18 -16.26 14.06
N ARG A 188 0.57 -17.54 14.11
CA ARG A 188 0.08 -18.51 15.10
C ARG A 188 0.21 -18.07 16.57
N ASN A 189 1.14 -17.17 16.86
CA ASN A 189 1.36 -16.62 18.21
C ASN A 189 0.84 -15.18 18.34
N SER A 190 0.11 -14.66 17.36
CA SER A 190 -0.46 -13.32 17.44
C SER A 190 -1.69 -13.31 18.35
N PRO A 191 -1.82 -12.36 19.28
CA PRO A 191 -3.02 -12.21 20.10
C PRO A 191 -4.31 -12.08 19.30
N GLU A 192 -4.24 -11.56 18.08
CA GLU A 192 -5.40 -11.45 17.19
C GLU A 192 -5.96 -12.79 16.76
N LEU A 193 -5.11 -13.78 16.54
CA LEU A 193 -5.52 -15.11 16.10
C LEU A 193 -5.90 -16.04 17.25
N ILE A 194 -5.57 -15.71 18.50
CA ILE A 194 -5.99 -16.50 19.67
C ILE A 194 -7.52 -16.59 19.76
N PHE A 195 -8.22 -15.54 19.35
CA PHE A 195 -9.68 -15.41 19.44
C PHE A 195 -10.38 -15.51 18.08
N GLN A 196 -9.65 -15.68 16.98
CA GLN A 196 -10.24 -15.83 15.65
C GLN A 196 -10.04 -17.25 15.13
N PRO A 197 -11.09 -17.86 14.53
CA PRO A 197 -10.94 -19.13 13.87
C PRO A 197 -9.94 -18.95 12.72
N ILE A 198 -8.87 -19.73 12.77
CA ILE A 198 -7.82 -19.73 11.78
C ILE A 198 -8.29 -20.47 10.53
N PHE A 199 -7.76 -20.07 9.40
CA PHE A 199 -8.06 -20.62 8.09
C PHE A 199 -8.03 -22.15 8.10
N PRO A 200 -9.03 -22.79 7.50
CA PRO A 200 -9.05 -24.24 7.36
C PRO A 200 -7.89 -24.68 6.46
N PHE A 201 -7.26 -25.78 6.84
CA PHE A 201 -6.30 -26.46 5.98
C PHE A 201 -6.99 -26.93 4.69
N ALA A 202 -6.22 -27.17 3.62
CA ALA A 202 -6.74 -27.54 2.32
C ALA A 202 -7.74 -26.52 1.72
N SER A 203 -7.55 -25.25 2.03
CA SER A 203 -8.39 -24.17 1.52
C SER A 203 -8.27 -24.02 0.01
N LYS A 204 -9.41 -24.08 -0.68
CA LYS A 204 -9.52 -23.68 -2.08
C LYS A 204 -9.82 -22.19 -2.16
N VAL A 205 -8.86 -21.41 -2.63
CA VAL A 205 -9.03 -19.97 -2.88
C VAL A 205 -9.70 -19.76 -4.22
N THR A 206 -10.74 -18.95 -4.24
CA THR A 206 -11.38 -18.48 -5.48
C THR A 206 -11.35 -16.96 -5.52
N THR A 207 -11.13 -16.41 -6.71
CA THR A 207 -11.07 -14.98 -6.96
C THR A 207 -12.21 -14.56 -7.85
N THR A 208 -12.74 -13.35 -7.61
CA THR A 208 -13.78 -12.74 -8.43
C THR A 208 -13.43 -11.30 -8.68
N LYS A 209 -13.54 -10.85 -9.92
CA LYS A 209 -13.32 -9.44 -10.28
C LYS A 209 -14.36 -8.57 -9.57
N LEU A 210 -13.93 -7.47 -8.98
CA LEU A 210 -14.82 -6.50 -8.34
C LEU A 210 -15.70 -5.81 -9.41
N GLU A 211 -16.89 -5.36 -9.02
CA GLU A 211 -17.87 -4.75 -9.94
C GLU A 211 -17.35 -3.49 -10.62
N ASP A 212 -16.51 -2.71 -9.94
CA ASP A 212 -15.87 -1.53 -10.51
C ASP A 212 -14.65 -1.86 -11.41
N GLY A 213 -14.32 -3.13 -11.55
CA GLY A 213 -13.21 -3.60 -12.38
C GLY A 213 -11.81 -3.28 -11.85
N LYS A 214 -11.68 -2.65 -10.67
CA LYS A 214 -10.39 -2.15 -10.14
C LYS A 214 -9.68 -3.12 -9.21
N GLY A 215 -10.16 -4.35 -9.06
CA GLY A 215 -9.56 -5.32 -8.15
C GLY A 215 -10.20 -6.70 -8.15
N LEU A 216 -9.75 -7.51 -7.19
CA LEU A 216 -10.22 -8.87 -6.94
C LEU A 216 -10.75 -9.01 -5.52
N GLY A 217 -11.90 -9.70 -5.38
CA GLY A 217 -12.39 -10.21 -4.12
C GLY A 217 -12.01 -11.67 -3.95
N TYR A 218 -11.71 -12.09 -2.72
CA TYR A 218 -11.26 -13.43 -2.40
C TYR A 218 -12.28 -14.15 -1.53
N THR A 219 -12.48 -15.42 -1.82
CA THR A 219 -13.21 -16.36 -0.94
C THR A 219 -12.39 -17.63 -0.80
N ALA A 220 -12.36 -18.19 0.40
CA ALA A 220 -11.75 -19.48 0.64
C ALA A 220 -12.81 -20.43 1.18
N ARG A 221 -12.77 -21.65 0.69
CA ARG A 221 -13.57 -22.78 1.22
C ARG A 221 -12.60 -23.87 1.61
N GLY A 222 -12.82 -24.46 2.72
CA GLY A 222 -12.02 -25.56 3.25
C GLY A 222 -12.35 -25.78 4.71
N GLY A 223 -11.92 -26.85 5.28
CA GLY A 223 -12.13 -27.19 6.69
C GLY A 223 -11.14 -28.26 7.12
N ILE A 224 -10.94 -28.38 8.41
CA ILE A 224 -10.30 -29.56 8.98
C ILE A 224 -11.42 -30.60 9.10
N SER A 225 -11.54 -31.50 8.12
CA SER A 225 -12.28 -32.75 8.26
C SER A 225 -11.28 -33.88 8.53
N GLU A 226 -11.72 -35.00 9.05
CA GLU A 226 -10.85 -36.18 9.19
C GLU A 226 -10.25 -36.59 7.86
N GLU A 227 -10.98 -36.41 6.74
CA GLU A 227 -10.51 -36.66 5.38
C GLU A 227 -9.47 -35.67 4.88
N ASN A 228 -9.47 -34.41 5.38
CA ASN A 228 -8.55 -33.35 5.03
C ASN A 228 -7.42 -33.20 6.07
N TYR A 229 -7.34 -34.09 7.02
CA TYR A 229 -6.20 -34.14 7.94
C TYR A 229 -4.94 -34.36 7.11
N PRO A 230 -3.89 -33.56 7.30
CA PRO A 230 -2.69 -33.68 6.48
C PRO A 230 -2.12 -35.08 6.66
N ASN A 231 -2.50 -35.98 5.76
CA ASN A 231 -1.84 -37.26 5.63
C ASN A 231 -0.49 -37.01 4.93
N LEU A 232 0.53 -36.86 5.75
CA LEU A 232 1.90 -36.63 5.30
C LEU A 232 2.61 -37.95 4.92
N GLY A 233 1.83 -38.97 4.58
CA GLY A 233 2.38 -40.30 4.24
C GLY A 233 3.06 -40.95 5.44
N ASN A 234 4.38 -41.09 5.41
CA ASN A 234 5.16 -41.71 6.48
C ASN A 234 5.40 -40.81 7.70
N PHE A 235 4.96 -39.58 7.68
CA PHE A 235 5.12 -38.67 8.80
C PHE A 235 3.92 -38.75 9.75
N PRO A 236 4.13 -38.81 11.06
CA PRO A 236 3.03 -38.72 12.01
C PRO A 236 2.34 -37.38 11.88
N PRO A 237 1.02 -37.29 12.13
CA PRO A 237 0.33 -36.01 12.16
C PRO A 237 0.97 -35.09 13.20
N PRO A 238 0.95 -33.75 12.99
CA PRO A 238 1.44 -32.79 13.96
C PRO A 238 0.77 -33.01 15.33
N SER A 239 1.51 -32.74 16.41
CA SER A 239 0.98 -32.97 17.76
C SER A 239 -0.32 -32.21 18.02
N GLU A 240 -1.17 -32.79 18.89
CA GLU A 240 -2.44 -32.15 19.27
C GLU A 240 -2.24 -30.73 19.85
N ALA A 241 -1.11 -30.50 20.54
CA ALA A 241 -0.75 -29.19 21.06
C ALA A 241 -0.50 -28.16 19.94
N PHE A 242 0.08 -28.59 18.81
CA PHE A 242 0.25 -27.75 17.64
C PHE A 242 -1.11 -27.35 17.03
N TRP A 243 -2.01 -28.33 16.87
CA TRP A 243 -3.35 -28.08 16.32
C TRP A 243 -4.22 -27.21 17.23
N ARG A 244 -4.11 -27.37 18.55
CA ARG A 244 -4.80 -26.51 19.52
C ARG A 244 -4.32 -25.06 19.44
N LYS A 245 -3.04 -24.83 19.17
CA LYS A 245 -2.52 -23.46 18.93
C LYS A 245 -3.04 -22.86 17.63
N LEU A 246 -3.23 -23.69 16.60
CA LEU A 246 -3.75 -23.22 15.31
C LEU A 246 -5.29 -23.04 15.32
N ASN A 247 -6.01 -23.77 16.17
CA ASN A 247 -7.47 -23.66 16.26
C ASN A 247 -7.96 -23.89 17.70
N PRO A 248 -7.81 -22.88 18.56
CA PRO A 248 -8.18 -23.00 19.97
C PRO A 248 -9.68 -23.16 20.21
N ILE A 249 -10.57 -22.83 19.28
CA ILE A 249 -12.01 -22.68 19.51
C ILE A 249 -12.88 -23.67 18.71
N GLY A 250 -12.37 -24.34 17.70
CA GLY A 250 -13.25 -25.13 16.86
C GLY A 250 -12.63 -26.31 16.13
N ARG A 251 -12.70 -27.51 16.72
CA ARG A 251 -12.59 -28.74 15.96
C ARG A 251 -13.85 -28.91 15.09
N GLY A 252 -13.67 -29.09 13.79
CA GLY A 252 -14.70 -29.68 12.92
C GLY A 252 -15.84 -28.79 12.44
N LYS A 253 -15.80 -27.49 12.61
CA LYS A 253 -16.76 -26.59 11.95
C LYS A 253 -16.15 -26.03 10.68
N GLU A 254 -16.79 -26.34 9.54
CA GLU A 254 -16.53 -25.61 8.29
C GLU A 254 -16.65 -24.12 8.57
N LEU A 255 -15.54 -23.43 8.50
CA LEU A 255 -15.54 -21.98 8.50
C LEU A 255 -15.98 -21.53 7.11
N ASN A 256 -17.27 -21.46 6.95
CA ASN A 256 -17.86 -20.77 5.83
C ASN A 256 -17.56 -19.28 6.00
N LEU A 257 -16.43 -18.83 5.46
CA LEU A 257 -16.04 -17.43 5.39
C LEU A 257 -16.97 -16.61 4.46
N GLN A 258 -18.19 -17.16 4.23
CA GLN A 258 -19.21 -16.45 3.49
C GLN A 258 -19.67 -15.25 4.30
N THR A 259 -19.52 -14.12 3.69
CA THR A 259 -19.90 -12.77 4.08
C THR A 259 -21.41 -12.56 4.29
N SER A 260 -22.19 -13.60 4.60
CA SER A 260 -23.65 -13.53 4.60
C SER A 260 -24.25 -12.40 5.45
N GLN A 261 -23.65 -12.10 6.60
CA GLN A 261 -24.13 -10.99 7.45
C GLN A 261 -23.65 -9.62 6.97
N ALA A 262 -22.38 -9.49 6.54
CA ALA A 262 -21.86 -8.23 6.02
C ALA A 262 -22.52 -7.86 4.68
N THR A 263 -22.81 -8.84 3.83
CA THR A 263 -23.54 -8.63 2.57
C THR A 263 -24.98 -8.19 2.84
N LYS A 264 -25.67 -8.81 3.80
CA LYS A 264 -27.04 -8.43 4.15
C LYS A 264 -27.15 -7.05 4.79
N LEU A 265 -26.20 -6.67 5.63
CA LEU A 265 -26.25 -5.42 6.40
C LEU A 265 -25.65 -4.21 5.66
N TYR A 266 -24.62 -4.43 4.82
CA TYR A 266 -23.80 -3.34 4.26
C TYR A 266 -23.43 -3.53 2.79
N GLY A 267 -23.96 -4.53 2.10
CA GLY A 267 -23.64 -4.81 0.69
C GLY A 267 -22.21 -5.34 0.44
N ILE A 268 -21.45 -5.65 1.50
CA ILE A 268 -20.05 -6.07 1.38
C ILE A 268 -19.97 -7.55 1.02
N LYS A 269 -19.59 -7.82 -0.22
CA LYS A 269 -19.54 -9.17 -0.78
C LYS A 269 -18.29 -9.96 -0.37
N TYR A 270 -17.17 -9.27 -0.14
CA TYR A 270 -15.88 -9.89 0.19
C TYR A 270 -15.27 -9.26 1.43
N ARG A 271 -14.73 -10.10 2.32
CA ARG A 271 -13.98 -9.64 3.50
C ARG A 271 -12.54 -9.26 3.19
N HIS A 272 -11.97 -9.86 2.15
CA HIS A 272 -10.62 -9.62 1.69
C HIS A 272 -10.67 -9.26 0.22
N MET A 273 -10.05 -8.16 -0.13
CA MET A 273 -10.01 -7.61 -1.48
C MET A 273 -8.63 -7.03 -1.75
N SER A 274 -8.16 -7.18 -3.00
CA SER A 274 -7.02 -6.43 -3.50
C SER A 274 -7.47 -5.49 -4.60
N ARG A 275 -6.94 -4.27 -4.61
CA ARG A 275 -7.26 -3.22 -5.58
C ARG A 275 -5.98 -2.59 -6.11
N LEU A 276 -6.04 -2.14 -7.37
CA LEU A 276 -4.95 -1.35 -7.94
C LEU A 276 -4.77 -0.02 -7.19
N PRO A 277 -3.52 0.48 -7.07
CA PRO A 277 -2.28 -0.15 -7.55
C PRO A 277 -1.80 -1.33 -6.68
N THR A 278 -1.91 -1.25 -5.37
CA THR A 278 -1.31 -2.19 -4.41
C THR A 278 -2.06 -2.12 -3.07
N VAL A 279 -3.37 -2.02 -3.14
CA VAL A 279 -4.22 -1.82 -1.96
C VAL A 279 -4.85 -3.14 -1.56
N THR A 280 -4.69 -3.54 -0.33
CA THR A 280 -5.40 -4.67 0.24
C THR A 280 -6.37 -4.20 1.30
N LEU A 281 -7.61 -4.65 1.21
CA LEU A 281 -8.65 -4.39 2.20
C LEU A 281 -8.99 -5.66 2.94
N VAL A 282 -8.99 -5.58 4.27
CA VAL A 282 -9.47 -6.66 5.13
C VAL A 282 -10.57 -6.11 6.03
N GLY A 283 -11.79 -6.64 5.86
CA GLY A 283 -12.97 -6.18 6.59
C GLY A 283 -13.39 -7.13 7.71
N ARG A 284 -14.07 -6.60 8.74
CA ARG A 284 -14.81 -7.43 9.71
C ARG A 284 -16.14 -7.88 9.12
N PRO A 285 -16.67 -9.04 9.55
CA PRO A 285 -17.99 -9.52 9.11
C PRO A 285 -19.12 -8.52 9.33
N SER A 286 -18.99 -7.64 10.33
CA SER A 286 -19.98 -6.60 10.63
C SER A 286 -19.99 -5.43 9.64
N GLY A 287 -19.00 -5.33 8.74
CA GLY A 287 -18.90 -4.24 7.77
C GLY A 287 -18.67 -2.85 8.37
N ASN A 288 -18.34 -2.76 9.66
CA ASN A 288 -18.13 -1.48 10.36
C ASN A 288 -16.65 -1.11 10.51
N TYR A 289 -15.77 -1.92 9.97
CA TYR A 289 -14.33 -1.73 10.03
C TYR A 289 -13.66 -2.33 8.79
N PHE A 290 -12.72 -1.57 8.22
CA PHE A 290 -11.79 -2.02 7.20
C PHE A 290 -10.37 -1.61 7.54
N MET A 291 -9.46 -2.53 7.35
CA MET A 291 -8.04 -2.25 7.32
C MET A 291 -7.60 -2.16 5.86
N CYS A 292 -7.22 -0.97 5.43
CA CYS A 292 -6.73 -0.70 4.09
C CYS A 292 -5.21 -0.58 4.15
N ARG A 293 -4.51 -1.43 3.41
CA ARG A 293 -3.05 -1.51 3.41
C ARG A 293 -2.51 -1.12 2.04
N TRP A 294 -1.61 -0.16 1.99
CA TRP A 294 -0.88 0.22 0.78
C TRP A 294 0.55 -0.27 0.83
N VAL A 295 0.99 -0.85 -0.26
CA VAL A 295 2.38 -1.18 -0.53
C VAL A 295 2.92 -0.11 -1.47
N THR A 296 3.63 0.88 -0.93
CA THR A 296 4.16 2.02 -1.69
C THR A 296 5.65 1.82 -1.93
N PRO A 297 6.09 1.54 -3.17
CA PRO A 297 7.50 1.34 -3.47
C PRO A 297 8.31 2.61 -3.21
N ILE A 298 9.39 2.52 -2.42
CA ILE A 298 10.36 3.62 -2.26
C ILE A 298 11.39 3.52 -3.39
N ASP A 299 12.00 2.35 -3.51
CA ASP A 299 12.97 1.97 -4.53
C ASP A 299 12.96 0.45 -4.73
N SER A 300 13.91 -0.11 -5.47
CA SER A 300 13.99 -1.55 -5.74
C SER A 300 14.18 -2.43 -4.50
N LYS A 301 14.62 -1.85 -3.37
CA LYS A 301 14.98 -2.59 -2.14
C LYS A 301 14.16 -2.18 -0.92
N ARG A 302 13.38 -1.12 -1.00
CA ARG A 302 12.63 -0.60 0.15
C ARG A 302 11.21 -0.26 -0.23
N THR A 303 10.32 -0.55 0.69
CA THR A 303 8.87 -0.33 0.52
C THR A 303 8.30 0.37 1.75
N LEU A 304 7.50 1.38 1.53
CA LEU A 304 6.70 2.02 2.56
C LEU A 304 5.34 1.32 2.64
N PHE A 305 5.07 0.72 3.77
CA PHE A 305 3.79 0.11 4.08
C PHE A 305 2.93 1.09 4.85
N TYR A 306 1.78 1.43 4.31
CA TYR A 306 0.76 2.24 4.97
C TYR A 306 -0.43 1.37 5.36
N SER A 307 -0.83 1.46 6.64
CA SER A 307 -2.07 0.86 7.13
C SER A 307 -3.04 1.98 7.53
N VAL A 308 -4.18 2.03 6.87
CA VAL A 308 -5.25 3.00 7.17
C VAL A 308 -6.46 2.22 7.67
N ASN A 309 -6.73 2.36 8.95
CA ASN A 309 -7.84 1.68 9.61
C ASN A 309 -9.07 2.57 9.56
N ALA A 310 -10.09 2.15 8.82
CA ALA A 310 -11.34 2.85 8.65
C ALA A 310 -12.42 2.27 9.57
N TYR A 311 -13.01 3.11 10.39
CA TYR A 311 -14.08 2.78 11.32
C TYR A 311 -15.35 3.52 10.92
N ARG A 312 -16.48 2.82 10.86
CA ARG A 312 -17.76 3.47 10.57
C ARG A 312 -18.19 4.35 11.74
N ARG A 313 -18.50 5.62 11.44
CA ARG A 313 -18.93 6.58 12.46
C ARG A 313 -20.28 6.19 13.03
N LYS A 314 -20.39 6.06 14.33
CA LYS A 314 -21.66 5.87 15.04
C LYS A 314 -22.00 7.11 15.87
N SER A 315 -21.00 7.68 16.55
CA SER A 315 -21.12 8.91 17.33
C SER A 315 -19.75 9.55 17.55
N LYS A 316 -19.71 10.78 18.09
CA LYS A 316 -18.45 11.41 18.48
C LYS A 316 -17.73 10.62 19.58
N ILE A 317 -18.49 10.05 20.52
CA ILE A 317 -17.93 9.25 21.63
C ILE A 317 -17.26 7.99 21.10
N THR A 318 -17.92 7.23 20.23
CA THR A 318 -17.32 6.02 19.62
C THR A 318 -16.06 6.36 18.84
N THR A 319 -16.02 7.49 18.14
CA THR A 319 -14.80 7.93 17.41
C THR A 319 -13.63 8.18 18.37
N ILE A 320 -13.88 8.74 19.56
CA ILE A 320 -12.85 8.94 20.59
C ILE A 320 -12.41 7.59 21.16
N LEU A 321 -13.35 6.70 21.47
CA LEU A 321 -13.07 5.37 21.98
C LEU A 321 -12.26 4.52 20.98
N ASP A 322 -12.57 4.57 19.69
CA ASP A 322 -11.80 3.89 18.64
C ASP A 322 -10.36 4.39 18.60
N ARG A 323 -10.13 5.71 18.72
CA ARG A 323 -8.78 6.30 18.78
C ARG A 323 -8.02 5.89 20.04
N LEU A 324 -8.66 5.92 21.19
CA LEU A 324 -8.06 5.48 22.45
C LEU A 324 -7.71 3.99 22.40
N SER A 325 -8.64 3.15 21.95
CA SER A 325 -8.45 1.72 21.80
C SER A 325 -7.32 1.41 20.81
N TRP A 326 -7.23 2.16 19.69
CA TRP A 326 -6.11 2.05 18.78
C TRP A 326 -4.78 2.36 19.45
N PHE A 327 -4.69 3.50 20.14
CA PHE A 327 -3.45 3.95 20.78
C PHE A 327 -3.01 3.02 21.90
N LEU A 328 -3.94 2.54 22.75
CA LEU A 328 -3.63 1.74 23.93
C LEU A 328 -3.35 0.27 23.63
N TRP A 329 -3.99 -0.28 22.58
CA TRP A 329 -3.94 -1.72 22.33
C TRP A 329 -3.71 -2.10 20.86
N HIS A 330 -4.56 -1.63 19.95
CA HIS A 330 -4.55 -2.14 18.58
C HIS A 330 -3.27 -1.81 17.82
N SER A 331 -2.69 -0.61 18.01
CA SER A 331 -1.41 -0.25 17.38
C SER A 331 -0.29 -1.19 17.80
N TRP A 332 -0.25 -1.58 19.05
CA TRP A 332 0.74 -2.53 19.54
C TRP A 332 0.53 -3.92 18.96
N VAL A 333 -0.69 -4.42 18.97
CA VAL A 333 -1.00 -5.76 18.44
C VAL A 333 -0.82 -5.81 16.92
N HIS A 334 -1.37 -4.84 16.17
CA HIS A 334 -1.30 -4.83 14.71
C HIS A 334 0.06 -4.44 14.17
N ASP A 335 0.64 -3.36 14.70
CA ASP A 335 1.84 -2.81 14.09
C ASP A 335 3.10 -3.47 14.63
N TRP A 336 3.17 -3.78 15.94
CA TRP A 336 4.38 -4.30 16.58
C TRP A 336 4.43 -5.81 16.69
N ILE A 337 3.30 -6.51 16.71
CA ILE A 337 3.29 -7.98 16.75
C ILE A 337 2.99 -8.54 15.39
N PHE A 338 1.79 -8.27 14.86
CA PHE A 338 1.31 -8.89 13.62
C PHE A 338 2.15 -8.49 12.40
N SER A 339 2.28 -7.20 12.12
CA SER A 339 3.07 -6.72 10.97
C SER A 339 4.58 -6.98 11.09
N ASP A 340 5.10 -7.14 12.31
CA ASP A 340 6.51 -7.48 12.53
C ASP A 340 6.81 -8.96 12.23
N GLN A 341 5.83 -9.83 12.41
CA GLN A 341 5.92 -11.23 12.00
C GLN A 341 5.99 -11.34 10.47
N ASP A 342 5.13 -10.61 9.74
CA ASP A 342 5.20 -10.52 8.28
C ASP A 342 6.54 -9.96 7.83
N LYS A 343 6.99 -8.87 8.46
CA LYS A 343 8.24 -8.20 8.09
C LYS A 343 9.43 -9.14 8.11
N LYS A 344 9.58 -9.93 9.17
CA LYS A 344 10.68 -10.90 9.32
C LYS A 344 10.71 -11.94 8.20
N ILE A 345 9.55 -12.34 7.72
CA ILE A 345 9.46 -13.36 6.64
C ILE A 345 9.66 -12.70 5.28
N VAL A 346 8.95 -11.61 5.00
CA VAL A 346 8.92 -11.00 3.66
C VAL A 346 10.26 -10.37 3.28
N GLU A 347 11.01 -9.83 4.25
CA GLU A 347 12.36 -9.29 4.02
C GLU A 347 13.38 -10.37 3.62
N GLU A 348 13.12 -11.65 3.92
CA GLU A 348 13.98 -12.78 3.60
C GLU A 348 13.49 -13.59 2.38
N VAL A 349 12.31 -13.29 1.82
CA VAL A 349 11.78 -13.97 0.64
C VAL A 349 12.69 -13.77 -0.56
N ARG A 350 12.99 -14.88 -1.25
CA ARG A 350 13.87 -14.92 -2.41
C ARG A 350 13.09 -15.20 -3.68
N SER A 351 12.95 -14.19 -4.50
CA SER A 351 12.23 -14.27 -5.79
C SER A 351 12.90 -15.16 -6.84
N ASP A 352 14.20 -15.46 -6.67
CA ASP A 352 14.94 -16.36 -7.56
C ASP A 352 14.65 -17.86 -7.32
N ARG A 353 13.88 -18.20 -6.28
CA ARG A 353 13.62 -19.60 -5.85
C ARG A 353 12.16 -19.91 -5.65
N GLU A 354 11.27 -19.14 -6.24
CA GLU A 354 9.84 -19.32 -6.06
C GLU A 354 9.34 -20.60 -6.75
N GLN A 355 8.51 -21.37 -6.03
CA GLN A 355 7.75 -22.50 -6.54
C GLN A 355 6.30 -22.35 -6.07
N LEU A 356 5.45 -21.86 -6.95
CA LEU A 356 4.03 -21.65 -6.66
C LEU A 356 3.25 -22.97 -6.69
N SER A 357 2.28 -23.09 -5.82
CA SER A 357 1.42 -24.27 -5.63
C SER A 357 -0.07 -23.90 -5.67
N LEU A 358 -0.94 -24.85 -5.41
CA LEU A 358 -2.39 -24.62 -5.38
C LEU A 358 -2.83 -23.60 -4.31
N SER A 359 -2.07 -23.48 -3.21
CA SER A 359 -2.34 -22.49 -2.15
C SER A 359 -2.11 -21.06 -2.61
N ASP A 360 -1.29 -20.85 -3.65
CA ASP A 360 -0.91 -19.53 -4.17
C ASP A 360 -1.87 -18.99 -5.23
N ALA A 361 -3.03 -19.63 -5.39
CA ALA A 361 -4.02 -19.23 -6.41
C ALA A 361 -4.45 -17.75 -6.29
N GLY A 362 -4.50 -17.22 -5.07
CA GLY A 362 -4.77 -15.79 -4.81
C GLY A 362 -3.67 -14.89 -5.37
N VAL A 363 -2.42 -15.22 -5.08
CA VAL A 363 -1.22 -14.51 -5.54
C VAL A 363 -1.13 -14.53 -7.06
N ILE A 364 -1.26 -15.71 -7.67
CA ILE A 364 -1.21 -15.90 -9.14
C ILE A 364 -2.28 -15.06 -9.82
N SER A 365 -3.52 -15.13 -9.33
CA SER A 365 -4.64 -14.36 -9.88
C SER A 365 -4.42 -12.86 -9.77
N TRP A 366 -3.87 -12.40 -8.64
CA TRP A 366 -3.61 -10.98 -8.42
C TRP A 366 -2.48 -10.44 -9.29
N ARG A 367 -1.36 -11.17 -9.42
CA ARG A 367 -0.26 -10.80 -10.33
C ARG A 367 -0.76 -10.66 -11.76
N LYS A 368 -1.53 -11.66 -12.24
CA LYS A 368 -2.14 -11.63 -13.57
C LYS A 368 -3.06 -10.41 -13.73
N PHE A 369 -3.94 -10.19 -12.76
CA PHE A 369 -4.86 -9.04 -12.77
C PHE A 369 -4.12 -7.70 -12.84
N MET A 370 -3.05 -7.52 -12.05
CA MET A 370 -2.24 -6.29 -12.09
C MET A 370 -1.63 -6.05 -13.48
N VAL A 371 -1.05 -7.06 -14.10
CA VAL A 371 -0.44 -6.94 -15.43
C VAL A 371 -1.48 -6.58 -16.49
N GLU A 372 -2.65 -7.20 -16.43
CA GLU A 372 -3.71 -7.02 -17.43
C GLU A 372 -4.49 -5.71 -17.28
N ASN A 373 -4.61 -5.19 -16.04
CA ASN A 373 -5.52 -4.08 -15.72
C ASN A 373 -4.83 -2.83 -15.17
N ALA A 374 -3.50 -2.82 -15.00
CA ALA A 374 -2.77 -1.63 -14.58
C ALA A 374 -2.85 -0.54 -15.67
N ARG A 375 -2.97 0.73 -15.25
CA ARG A 375 -2.95 1.87 -16.18
C ARG A 375 -1.63 1.92 -16.93
N ASN A 376 -1.71 1.92 -18.24
CA ASN A 376 -0.57 2.00 -19.13
C ASN A 376 -0.75 3.18 -20.11
N PRO A 377 0.27 4.01 -20.38
CA PRO A 377 0.19 5.09 -21.36
C PRO A 377 -0.27 4.64 -22.76
N ASN A 378 -0.04 3.37 -23.09
CA ASN A 378 -0.41 2.79 -24.40
C ASN A 378 -1.84 2.19 -24.44
N ASP A 379 -2.62 2.27 -23.35
CA ASP A 379 -3.97 1.67 -23.32
C ASP A 379 -4.99 2.36 -24.23
N GLY A 380 -4.69 3.55 -24.74
CA GLY A 380 -5.50 4.21 -25.77
C GLY A 380 -5.59 3.45 -27.10
N ASN A 381 -4.72 2.46 -27.33
CA ASN A 381 -4.62 1.67 -28.54
C ASN A 381 -4.93 0.17 -28.37
N ARG A 382 -5.32 -0.28 -27.18
CA ARG A 382 -5.76 -1.67 -27.02
C ARG A 382 -7.19 -1.82 -27.55
N PRO A 383 -7.46 -2.77 -28.45
CA PRO A 383 -8.84 -3.12 -28.78
C PRO A 383 -9.54 -3.55 -27.50
N LYS A 384 -10.69 -2.95 -27.21
CA LYS A 384 -11.59 -3.43 -26.13
C LYS A 384 -11.97 -4.86 -26.48
N LEU A 385 -11.43 -5.82 -25.73
CA LEU A 385 -11.83 -7.22 -25.78
C LEU A 385 -13.19 -7.39 -25.12
#